data_c8bb4b73bd85eef45ab326c1adbfc860
#
_entry.id   c8bb4b73bd85eef45ab326c1adbfc860
#
_cell.length_a   1.000
_cell.length_b   1.000
_cell.length_c   1.000
_cell.angle_alpha   90.00
_cell.angle_beta   90.00
_cell.angle_gamma   90.00
#
_symmetry.space_group_name_H-M   'P 1'
#
loop_
_entity.id
_entity.type
_entity.pdbx_description
1 polymer ?
#
loop_
_entity_poly.entity_id
_entity_poly.type
_entity_poly.pdbx_seq_one_letter_code
_entity_poly.pdbx_strand_id
1 'polypeptide(L)'
;NLQEAMNNYTITSPISGTIIEKNAKAGDALSAGSDLCTIFDLSYLEMTLNVDELQVSSLSVGQSVQVTADAVPDKTYTGVVTRVSLKGTSNGGTTTYPVKVRIDETDGLRPGMNANAEIVVAQAKNTLTVPNAAIVRGGYVLVTQDSPSAVNADPGMIAPDGYVYVPVKTGVSDDNYTQIVSGLTGNDTVAYDSAA
;
A
#
# COMPACT_ATOMS: atom_id res chain seq x y z
N ASN A 1 21.98 -47.10 -19.26
CA ASN A 1 21.12 -48.08 -18.59
C ASN A 1 19.71 -48.04 -19.23
N LEU A 2 19.15 -49.24 -19.53
CA LEU A 2 17.79 -49.35 -20.11
C LEU A 2 16.75 -48.68 -19.21
N GLN A 3 16.92 -48.69 -17.89
CA GLN A 3 16.03 -48.06 -16.94
C GLN A 3 16.05 -46.51 -17.02
N GLU A 4 17.23 -45.94 -17.22
CA GLU A 4 17.40 -44.49 -17.43
C GLU A 4 16.82 -44.07 -18.78
N ALA A 5 16.96 -44.88 -19.82
CA ALA A 5 16.34 -44.64 -21.11
C ALA A 5 14.80 -44.67 -21.01
N MET A 6 14.24 -45.64 -20.26
CA MET A 6 12.79 -45.73 -20.05
C MET A 6 12.23 -44.55 -19.23
N ASN A 7 12.97 -44.04 -18.22
CA ASN A 7 12.58 -42.90 -17.44
C ASN A 7 12.46 -41.61 -18.28
N ASN A 8 13.23 -41.50 -19.36
CA ASN A 8 13.20 -40.37 -20.27
C ASN A 8 11.95 -40.32 -21.16
N TYR A 9 11.16 -41.42 -21.22
CA TYR A 9 9.87 -41.40 -21.96
C TYR A 9 8.69 -40.85 -21.14
N THR A 10 8.89 -40.62 -19.85
CA THR A 10 7.86 -40.00 -19.01
C THR A 10 8.34 -38.64 -18.52
N ILE A 11 7.75 -37.59 -19.04
CA ILE A 11 8.08 -36.21 -18.65
C ILE A 11 7.05 -35.75 -17.62
N THR A 12 7.52 -35.41 -16.42
CA THR A 12 6.69 -34.92 -15.32
C THR A 12 7.03 -33.48 -15.00
N SER A 13 6.02 -32.71 -14.58
CA SER A 13 6.25 -31.35 -14.11
C SER A 13 7.08 -31.35 -12.81
N PRO A 14 8.12 -30.52 -12.71
CA PRO A 14 8.88 -30.35 -11.47
C PRO A 14 8.14 -29.48 -10.43
N ILE A 15 7.06 -28.80 -10.81
CA ILE A 15 6.25 -27.95 -9.95
C ILE A 15 4.78 -28.31 -10.06
N SER A 16 4.02 -28.03 -9.01
CA SER A 16 2.56 -28.01 -9.05
C SER A 16 2.11 -26.69 -9.66
N GLY A 17 1.03 -26.71 -10.44
CA GLY A 17 0.54 -25.48 -11.06
C GLY A 17 -0.48 -25.73 -12.16
N THR A 18 -0.82 -24.64 -12.86
CA THR A 18 -1.75 -24.65 -13.99
C THR A 18 -0.97 -24.50 -15.31
N ILE A 19 -1.25 -25.37 -16.27
CA ILE A 19 -0.72 -25.24 -17.63
C ILE A 19 -1.40 -24.04 -18.29
N ILE A 20 -0.64 -22.99 -18.58
CA ILE A 20 -1.14 -21.78 -19.24
C ILE A 20 -0.88 -21.79 -20.76
N GLU A 21 0.11 -22.53 -21.19
CA GLU A 21 0.46 -22.65 -22.61
C GLU A 21 0.89 -24.09 -22.90
N LYS A 22 0.39 -24.63 -24.00
CA LYS A 22 0.73 -25.97 -24.47
C LYS A 22 1.32 -25.89 -25.87
N ASN A 23 2.62 -26.20 -25.99
CA ASN A 23 3.38 -26.05 -27.23
C ASN A 23 3.51 -27.37 -28.01
N ALA A 24 3.14 -28.50 -27.40
CA ALA A 24 3.20 -29.82 -28.02
C ALA A 24 1.83 -30.51 -28.02
N LYS A 25 1.55 -31.27 -29.04
CA LYS A 25 0.33 -32.09 -29.21
C LYS A 25 0.70 -33.56 -29.31
N ALA A 26 -0.27 -34.44 -29.05
CA ALA A 26 -0.08 -35.85 -29.27
C ALA A 26 0.19 -36.16 -30.75
N GLY A 27 1.26 -36.87 -31.03
CA GLY A 27 1.74 -37.17 -32.38
C GLY A 27 2.86 -36.27 -32.90
N ASP A 28 3.20 -35.20 -32.15
CA ASP A 28 4.32 -34.34 -32.54
C ASP A 28 5.65 -35.04 -32.29
N ALA A 29 6.60 -34.86 -33.21
CA ALA A 29 7.98 -35.28 -33.04
C ALA A 29 8.73 -34.27 -32.19
N LEU A 30 9.21 -34.67 -31.01
CA LEU A 30 9.94 -33.82 -30.09
C LEU A 30 11.44 -34.05 -30.21
N SER A 31 12.18 -32.94 -30.14
CA SER A 31 13.63 -32.94 -30.04
C SER A 31 14.10 -32.62 -28.63
N ALA A 32 15.34 -32.98 -28.30
CA ALA A 32 15.94 -32.56 -27.04
C ALA A 32 15.95 -31.00 -26.95
N GLY A 33 15.41 -30.45 -25.87
CA GLY A 33 15.29 -28.99 -25.70
C GLY A 33 13.98 -28.36 -26.20
N SER A 34 13.02 -29.17 -26.71
CA SER A 34 11.71 -28.66 -27.07
C SER A 34 10.90 -28.23 -25.83
N ASP A 35 10.33 -27.03 -25.87
CA ASP A 35 9.39 -26.55 -24.86
C ASP A 35 8.03 -27.22 -25.04
N LEU A 36 7.56 -27.96 -24.05
CA LEU A 36 6.32 -28.72 -24.13
C LEU A 36 5.11 -27.92 -23.63
N CYS A 37 5.26 -27.24 -22.53
CA CYS A 37 4.22 -26.40 -21.93
C CYS A 37 4.83 -25.42 -20.94
N THR A 38 4.08 -24.36 -20.67
CA THR A 38 4.39 -23.40 -19.61
C THR A 38 3.44 -23.62 -18.44
N ILE A 39 4.00 -23.81 -17.23
CA ILE A 39 3.25 -24.07 -16.01
C ILE A 39 3.47 -22.91 -15.05
N PHE A 40 2.39 -22.32 -14.57
CA PHE A 40 2.43 -21.28 -13.54
C PHE A 40 1.89 -21.81 -12.22
N ASP A 41 2.62 -21.50 -11.15
CA ASP A 41 2.08 -21.59 -9.79
C ASP A 41 1.23 -20.33 -9.56
N LEU A 42 -0.10 -20.53 -9.47
CA LEU A 42 -1.08 -19.47 -9.26
C LEU A 42 -1.54 -19.39 -7.80
N SER A 43 -0.82 -20.02 -6.87
CA SER A 43 -1.11 -19.95 -5.43
C SER A 43 -0.95 -18.53 -4.86
N TYR A 44 -0.17 -17.70 -5.52
CA TYR A 44 -0.05 -16.26 -5.27
C TYR A 44 0.33 -15.54 -6.56
N LEU A 45 0.12 -14.23 -6.58
CA LEU A 45 0.62 -13.36 -7.65
C LEU A 45 1.60 -12.34 -7.08
N GLU A 46 2.58 -11.96 -7.87
CA GLU A 46 3.47 -10.84 -7.59
C GLU A 46 3.20 -9.71 -8.57
N MET A 47 3.12 -8.48 -8.06
CA MET A 47 3.21 -7.29 -8.88
C MET A 47 4.48 -6.51 -8.55
N THR A 48 5.02 -5.81 -9.54
CA THR A 48 6.15 -4.91 -9.36
C THR A 48 5.69 -3.48 -9.58
N LEU A 49 5.86 -2.65 -8.57
CA LEU A 49 5.59 -1.21 -8.62
C LEU A 49 6.91 -0.47 -8.80
N ASN A 50 6.90 0.58 -9.61
CA ASN A 50 8.02 1.51 -9.70
C ASN A 50 7.70 2.74 -8.85
N VAL A 51 8.30 2.82 -7.67
CA VAL A 51 8.06 3.87 -6.70
C VAL A 51 9.12 4.95 -6.83
N ASP A 52 8.70 6.21 -6.75
CA ASP A 52 9.58 7.37 -6.83
C ASP A 52 10.58 7.42 -5.65
N GLU A 53 11.77 7.97 -5.89
CA GLU A 53 12.84 8.12 -4.90
C GLU A 53 12.39 8.86 -3.64
N LEU A 54 11.54 9.87 -3.78
CA LEU A 54 11.02 10.66 -2.65
C LEU A 54 10.09 9.87 -1.74
N GLN A 55 9.44 8.83 -2.27
CA GLN A 55 8.45 8.03 -1.55
C GLN A 55 9.03 6.71 -1.03
N VAL A 56 10.06 6.15 -1.68
CA VAL A 56 10.60 4.83 -1.35
C VAL A 56 11.13 4.74 0.08
N SER A 57 11.62 5.85 0.64
CA SER A 57 12.15 5.92 2.01
C SER A 57 11.08 5.67 3.10
N SER A 58 9.79 5.88 2.78
CA SER A 58 8.65 5.63 3.67
C SER A 58 8.15 4.19 3.59
N LEU A 59 8.67 3.38 2.66
CA LEU A 59 8.25 2.01 2.45
C LEU A 59 9.09 1.02 3.24
N SER A 60 8.42 -0.01 3.74
CA SER A 60 9.05 -1.11 4.45
C SER A 60 8.44 -2.45 4.04
N VAL A 61 9.27 -3.51 4.07
CA VAL A 61 8.78 -4.87 3.90
C VAL A 61 7.76 -5.20 4.99
N GLY A 62 6.66 -5.85 4.62
CA GLY A 62 5.56 -6.18 5.51
C GLY A 62 4.40 -5.18 5.51
N GLN A 63 4.53 -4.03 4.84
CA GLN A 63 3.41 -3.09 4.70
C GLN A 63 2.27 -3.67 3.88
N SER A 64 1.05 -3.36 4.31
CA SER A 64 -0.18 -3.74 3.60
C SER A 64 -0.37 -2.86 2.38
N VAL A 65 -0.85 -3.47 1.31
CA VAL A 65 -1.13 -2.84 0.01
C VAL A 65 -2.54 -3.19 -0.39
N GLN A 66 -3.33 -2.19 -0.75
CA GLN A 66 -4.61 -2.41 -1.42
C GLN A 66 -4.35 -2.46 -2.92
N VAL A 67 -4.85 -3.52 -3.58
CA VAL A 67 -4.66 -3.74 -5.00
C VAL A 67 -6.01 -3.83 -5.67
N THR A 68 -6.21 -3.05 -6.73
CA THR A 68 -7.40 -3.09 -7.59
C THR A 68 -6.96 -3.40 -9.01
N ALA A 69 -7.76 -4.18 -9.75
CA ALA A 69 -7.50 -4.51 -11.13
C ALA A 69 -8.64 -4.01 -12.01
N ASP A 70 -8.29 -3.38 -13.14
CA ASP A 70 -9.28 -2.83 -14.07
C ASP A 70 -10.23 -3.89 -14.62
N ALA A 71 -9.75 -5.14 -14.72
CA ALA A 71 -10.54 -6.28 -15.19
C ALA A 71 -11.52 -6.84 -14.14
N VAL A 72 -11.38 -6.43 -12.87
CA VAL A 72 -12.22 -6.88 -11.74
C VAL A 72 -12.55 -5.65 -10.86
N PRO A 73 -13.38 -4.71 -11.34
CA PRO A 73 -13.54 -3.39 -10.74
C PRO A 73 -14.21 -3.43 -9.35
N ASP A 74 -15.01 -4.45 -9.08
CA ASP A 74 -15.79 -4.55 -7.82
C ASP A 74 -15.03 -5.27 -6.70
N LYS A 75 -13.75 -5.60 -6.91
CA LYS A 75 -12.95 -6.35 -5.94
C LYS A 75 -11.65 -5.63 -5.60
N THR A 76 -11.39 -5.50 -4.31
CA THR A 76 -10.12 -5.03 -3.76
C THR A 76 -9.40 -6.21 -3.14
N TYR A 77 -8.14 -6.38 -3.50
CA TYR A 77 -7.27 -7.43 -2.98
C TYR A 77 -6.31 -6.86 -1.97
N THR A 78 -5.92 -7.67 -1.00
CA THR A 78 -4.88 -7.29 -0.04
C THR A 78 -3.57 -7.92 -0.46
N GLY A 79 -2.57 -7.07 -0.66
CA GLY A 79 -1.18 -7.48 -0.88
C GLY A 79 -0.29 -7.10 0.28
N VAL A 80 0.93 -7.61 0.25
CA VAL A 80 1.99 -7.28 1.22
C VAL A 80 3.28 -6.97 0.47
N VAL A 81 3.97 -5.91 0.88
CA VAL A 81 5.30 -5.59 0.37
C VAL A 81 6.28 -6.67 0.80
N THR A 82 6.83 -7.41 -0.17
CA THR A 82 7.81 -8.47 0.09
C THR A 82 9.24 -8.02 -0.14
N ARG A 83 9.45 -7.02 -0.98
CA ARG A 83 10.79 -6.51 -1.29
C ARG A 83 10.73 -5.05 -1.73
N VAL A 84 11.61 -4.24 -1.17
CA VAL A 84 11.97 -2.90 -1.64
C VAL A 84 13.38 -2.98 -2.22
N SER A 85 13.55 -2.63 -3.49
CA SER A 85 14.87 -2.66 -4.14
C SER A 85 15.79 -1.60 -3.56
N LEU A 86 17.04 -1.96 -3.29
CA LEU A 86 18.09 -0.99 -2.93
C LEU A 86 18.71 -0.30 -4.15
N LYS A 87 18.43 -0.82 -5.35
CA LYS A 87 18.94 -0.25 -6.60
C LYS A 87 17.80 0.43 -7.34
N GLY A 88 17.91 1.73 -7.52
CA GLY A 88 17.04 2.52 -8.38
C GLY A 88 17.38 2.37 -9.86
N THR A 89 16.42 2.69 -10.71
CA THR A 89 16.58 2.81 -12.17
C THR A 89 16.21 4.23 -12.55
N SER A 90 17.16 4.94 -13.19
CA SER A 90 16.90 6.29 -13.69
C SER A 90 16.49 6.22 -15.17
N ASN A 91 15.38 6.87 -15.48
CA ASN A 91 14.90 7.01 -16.86
C ASN A 91 14.35 8.42 -17.06
N GLY A 92 14.88 9.16 -18.03
CA GLY A 92 14.38 10.50 -18.37
C GLY A 92 14.48 11.53 -17.24
N GLY A 93 15.43 11.37 -16.30
CA GLY A 93 15.59 12.28 -15.15
C GLY A 93 14.79 11.93 -13.92
N THR A 94 13.96 10.88 -13.97
CA THR A 94 13.23 10.35 -12.81
C THR A 94 13.87 9.04 -12.34
N THR A 95 14.17 8.93 -11.05
CA THR A 95 14.69 7.71 -10.43
C THR A 95 13.54 6.97 -9.72
N THR A 96 13.36 5.72 -10.09
CA THR A 96 12.36 4.84 -9.46
C THR A 96 13.01 3.59 -8.88
N TYR A 97 12.39 3.06 -7.84
CA TYR A 97 12.81 1.86 -7.14
C TYR A 97 11.76 0.76 -7.30
N PRO A 98 12.11 -0.41 -7.85
CA PRO A 98 11.19 -1.53 -7.93
C PRO A 98 10.79 -2.04 -6.54
N VAL A 99 9.49 -2.11 -6.29
CA VAL A 99 8.89 -2.67 -5.08
C VAL A 99 8.05 -3.87 -5.47
N LYS A 100 8.29 -5.02 -4.84
CA LYS A 100 7.51 -6.23 -5.06
C LYS A 100 6.41 -6.37 -4.02
N VAL A 101 5.22 -6.63 -4.49
CA VAL A 101 4.02 -6.87 -3.68
C VAL A 101 3.50 -8.26 -4.00
N ARG A 102 3.29 -9.06 -2.97
CA ARG A 102 2.69 -10.38 -3.07
C ARG A 102 1.20 -10.29 -2.72
N ILE A 103 0.38 -10.98 -3.51
CA ILE A 103 -1.07 -11.07 -3.38
C ILE A 103 -1.42 -12.55 -3.25
N ASP A 104 -1.91 -12.97 -2.09
CA ASP A 104 -2.24 -14.37 -1.82
C ASP A 104 -3.66 -14.72 -2.26
N GLU A 105 -4.60 -13.76 -2.21
CA GLU A 105 -5.94 -13.94 -2.75
C GLU A 105 -5.96 -13.59 -4.24
N THR A 106 -5.98 -14.60 -5.10
CA THR A 106 -5.83 -14.41 -6.56
C THR A 106 -7.11 -14.64 -7.35
N ASP A 107 -8.25 -14.87 -6.67
CA ASP A 107 -9.53 -15.18 -7.33
C ASP A 107 -9.98 -14.05 -8.28
N GLY A 108 -10.09 -14.37 -9.55
CA GLY A 108 -10.40 -13.42 -10.64
C GLY A 108 -9.17 -12.71 -11.23
N LEU A 109 -8.02 -12.71 -10.55
CA LEU A 109 -6.78 -12.13 -11.08
C LEU A 109 -6.06 -13.11 -11.99
N ARG A 110 -5.41 -12.58 -13.02
CA ARG A 110 -4.56 -13.35 -13.94
C ARG A 110 -3.23 -12.63 -14.18
N PRO A 111 -2.13 -13.38 -14.36
CA PRO A 111 -0.87 -12.79 -14.80
C PRO A 111 -1.06 -11.95 -16.09
N GLY A 112 -0.44 -10.77 -16.10
CA GLY A 112 -0.53 -9.84 -17.24
C GLY A 112 -1.70 -8.86 -17.18
N MET A 113 -2.57 -8.90 -16.16
CA MET A 113 -3.58 -7.87 -15.96
C MET A 113 -2.95 -6.56 -15.47
N ASN A 114 -3.52 -5.43 -15.87
CA ASN A 114 -3.20 -4.14 -15.29
C ASN A 114 -3.84 -4.03 -13.91
N ALA A 115 -3.06 -3.55 -12.95
CA ALA A 115 -3.53 -3.35 -11.59
C ALA A 115 -2.94 -2.08 -10.99
N ASN A 116 -3.72 -1.43 -10.14
CA ASN A 116 -3.32 -0.28 -9.35
C ASN A 116 -3.05 -0.73 -7.92
N ALA A 117 -2.09 -0.10 -7.24
CA ALA A 117 -1.76 -0.43 -5.87
C ALA A 117 -1.65 0.83 -5.02
N GLU A 118 -2.27 0.77 -3.85
CA GLU A 118 -2.21 1.80 -2.83
C GLU A 118 -1.52 1.24 -1.60
N ILE A 119 -0.35 1.80 -1.27
CA ILE A 119 0.47 1.34 -0.15
C ILE A 119 0.16 2.21 1.07
N VAL A 120 -0.28 1.58 2.16
CA VAL A 120 -0.51 2.27 3.43
C VAL A 120 0.84 2.53 4.09
N VAL A 121 1.33 3.76 3.99
CA VAL A 121 2.64 4.15 4.55
C VAL A 121 2.59 4.46 6.03
N ALA A 122 1.44 4.92 6.53
CA ALA A 122 1.20 5.16 7.95
C ALA A 122 -0.28 4.97 8.28
N GLN A 123 -0.57 4.45 9.44
CA GLN A 123 -1.95 4.24 9.90
C GLN A 123 -2.04 4.50 11.40
N ALA A 124 -3.03 5.29 11.81
CA ALA A 124 -3.42 5.46 13.20
C ALA A 124 -4.86 4.94 13.37
N LYS A 125 -5.05 3.94 14.25
CA LYS A 125 -6.37 3.36 14.55
C LYS A 125 -6.88 3.88 15.89
N ASN A 126 -8.19 4.10 15.98
CA ASN A 126 -8.86 4.53 17.23
C ASN A 126 -8.22 5.77 17.86
N THR A 127 -7.95 6.77 17.05
CA THR A 127 -7.28 8.00 17.47
C THR A 127 -8.18 9.20 17.30
N LEU A 128 -7.90 10.25 18.09
CA LEU A 128 -8.56 11.53 17.93
C LEU A 128 -8.01 12.22 16.68
N THR A 129 -8.89 12.74 15.84
CA THR A 129 -8.52 13.50 14.64
C THR A 129 -9.27 14.83 14.60
N VAL A 130 -8.66 15.82 13.97
CA VAL A 130 -9.29 17.10 13.64
C VAL A 130 -9.11 17.39 12.15
N PRO A 131 -10.01 18.14 11.51
CA PRO A 131 -9.81 18.63 10.15
C PRO A 131 -8.48 19.39 10.02
N ASN A 132 -7.79 19.25 8.89
CA ASN A 132 -6.49 19.94 8.68
C ASN A 132 -6.62 21.45 8.84
N ALA A 133 -7.76 22.03 8.40
CA ALA A 133 -8.08 23.45 8.56
C ALA A 133 -8.21 23.92 10.04
N ALA A 134 -8.39 22.99 10.98
CA ALA A 134 -8.47 23.32 12.40
C ALA A 134 -7.11 23.54 13.07
N ILE A 135 -6.02 23.13 12.41
CA ILE A 135 -4.66 23.27 12.93
C ILE A 135 -4.07 24.58 12.43
N VAL A 136 -3.90 25.52 13.34
CA VAL A 136 -3.27 26.80 13.02
C VAL A 136 -1.75 26.73 13.16
N ARG A 137 -1.08 27.71 12.53
CA ARG A 137 0.38 27.79 12.50
C ARG A 137 0.97 27.74 13.92
N GLY A 138 1.95 26.87 14.12
CA GLY A 138 2.59 26.65 15.42
C GLY A 138 2.06 25.45 16.19
N GLY A 139 1.11 24.68 15.62
CA GLY A 139 0.57 23.47 16.26
C GLY A 139 -0.45 23.77 17.34
N TYR A 140 -1.36 24.70 17.08
CA TYR A 140 -2.46 25.05 17.95
C TYR A 140 -3.80 24.69 17.32
N VAL A 141 -4.80 24.45 18.15
CA VAL A 141 -6.21 24.29 17.76
C VAL A 141 -7.05 25.26 18.54
N LEU A 142 -8.01 25.89 17.89
CA LEU A 142 -8.97 26.80 18.50
C LEU A 142 -10.12 25.98 19.07
N VAL A 143 -10.33 26.05 20.39
CA VAL A 143 -11.45 25.38 21.09
C VAL A 143 -12.31 26.40 21.83
N THR A 144 -13.56 26.04 22.13
CA THR A 144 -14.42 26.87 22.97
C THR A 144 -13.88 26.92 24.41
N GLN A 145 -14.12 28.03 25.13
CA GLN A 145 -13.69 28.19 26.52
C GLN A 145 -14.27 27.13 27.46
N ASP A 146 -15.42 26.54 27.11
CA ASP A 146 -16.10 25.49 27.87
C ASP A 146 -15.52 24.09 27.58
N SER A 147 -14.61 23.97 26.65
CA SER A 147 -13.97 22.68 26.28
C SER A 147 -13.06 22.17 27.40
N PRO A 148 -13.05 20.87 27.70
CA PRO A 148 -12.19 20.30 28.73
C PRO A 148 -10.71 20.66 28.59
N SER A 149 -10.22 20.75 27.36
CA SER A 149 -8.81 21.10 27.10
C SER A 149 -8.49 22.57 27.16
N ALA A 150 -9.48 23.45 27.35
CA ALA A 150 -9.28 24.89 27.50
C ALA A 150 -8.39 25.28 28.70
N VAL A 151 -8.27 24.41 29.71
CA VAL A 151 -7.36 24.56 30.84
C VAL A 151 -5.88 24.59 30.44
N ASN A 152 -5.55 24.04 29.26
CA ASN A 152 -4.22 23.99 28.70
C ASN A 152 -3.96 25.11 27.68
N ALA A 153 -4.84 26.11 27.62
CA ALA A 153 -4.71 27.22 26.68
C ALA A 153 -3.40 27.98 26.86
N ASP A 154 -2.84 28.42 25.73
CA ASP A 154 -1.65 29.27 25.74
C ASP A 154 -2.06 30.74 26.03
N PRO A 155 -1.67 31.30 27.19
CA PRO A 155 -2.05 32.67 27.54
C PRO A 155 -1.38 33.74 26.67
N GLY A 156 -0.35 33.37 25.90
CA GLY A 156 0.33 34.26 24.95
C GLY A 156 -0.39 34.40 23.60
N MET A 157 -1.39 33.57 23.34
CA MET A 157 -2.16 33.59 22.10
C MET A 157 -3.47 34.36 22.27
N ILE A 158 -3.70 35.36 21.41
CA ILE A 158 -4.93 36.13 21.39
C ILE A 158 -5.97 35.38 20.54
N ALA A 159 -7.03 34.91 21.16
CA ALA A 159 -8.12 34.18 20.50
C ALA A 159 -9.37 35.09 20.40
N PRO A 160 -10.30 34.82 19.47
CA PRO A 160 -11.62 35.46 19.43
C PRO A 160 -12.41 35.25 20.72
N ASP A 161 -13.37 36.11 21.01
CA ASP A 161 -14.25 36.03 22.18
C ASP A 161 -14.95 34.65 22.26
N GLY A 162 -14.88 33.99 23.41
CA GLY A 162 -15.46 32.67 23.63
C GLY A 162 -14.59 31.51 23.23
N TYR A 163 -13.37 31.75 22.74
CA TYR A 163 -12.43 30.73 22.30
C TYR A 163 -11.07 30.88 22.95
N VAL A 164 -10.30 29.82 22.91
CA VAL A 164 -8.89 29.77 23.35
C VAL A 164 -8.05 28.87 22.44
N TYR A 165 -6.77 29.18 22.29
CA TYR A 165 -5.83 28.34 21.56
C TYR A 165 -5.18 27.34 22.50
N VAL A 166 -5.28 26.06 22.14
CA VAL A 166 -4.67 24.96 22.88
C VAL A 166 -3.53 24.38 22.04
N PRO A 167 -2.31 24.25 22.61
CA PRO A 167 -1.20 23.64 21.92
C PRO A 167 -1.46 22.13 21.79
N VAL A 168 -1.23 21.59 20.59
CA VAL A 168 -1.43 20.18 20.29
C VAL A 168 -0.19 19.54 19.71
N LYS A 169 -0.02 18.25 20.01
CA LYS A 169 0.96 17.41 19.32
C LYS A 169 0.22 16.60 18.27
N THR A 170 0.60 16.80 17.03
CA THR A 170 0.03 16.10 15.88
C THR A 170 0.80 14.80 15.59
N GLY A 171 0.12 13.86 14.96
CA GLY A 171 0.69 12.61 14.48
C GLY A 171 0.57 12.48 12.96
N VAL A 172 0.01 11.37 12.50
CA VAL A 172 -0.23 11.11 11.08
C VAL A 172 -1.32 12.03 10.54
N SER A 173 -1.18 12.48 9.30
CA SER A 173 -2.21 13.26 8.60
C SER A 173 -2.48 12.67 7.22
N ASP A 174 -3.70 12.87 6.76
CA ASP A 174 -4.13 12.65 5.37
C ASP A 174 -4.56 13.98 4.73
N ASP A 175 -5.22 13.92 3.58
CA ASP A 175 -5.65 15.11 2.84
C ASP A 175 -6.71 15.94 3.58
N ASN A 176 -7.46 15.33 4.53
CA ASN A 176 -8.59 15.95 5.20
C ASN A 176 -8.39 16.12 6.71
N TYR A 177 -7.71 15.15 7.35
CA TYR A 177 -7.62 15.07 8.80
C TYR A 177 -6.19 14.87 9.29
N THR A 178 -5.92 15.41 10.46
CA THR A 178 -4.68 15.19 11.22
C THR A 178 -4.98 14.55 12.56
N GLN A 179 -4.19 13.53 12.89
CA GLN A 179 -4.22 12.89 14.20
C GLN A 179 -3.75 13.85 15.29
N ILE A 180 -4.45 13.87 16.41
CA ILE A 180 -4.03 14.53 17.64
C ILE A 180 -3.51 13.47 18.60
N VAL A 181 -2.20 13.52 18.89
CA VAL A 181 -1.53 12.61 19.85
C VAL A 181 -1.74 13.09 21.29
N SER A 182 -1.74 14.41 21.50
CA SER A 182 -2.00 15.02 22.81
C SER A 182 -2.43 16.49 22.66
N GLY A 183 -3.03 17.03 23.69
CA GLY A 183 -3.50 18.41 23.77
C GLY A 183 -5.02 18.56 23.74
N LEU A 184 -5.73 17.63 23.09
CA LEU A 184 -7.20 17.62 23.04
C LEU A 184 -7.78 16.33 23.60
N THR A 185 -9.07 16.36 23.92
CA THR A 185 -9.90 15.22 24.30
C THR A 185 -11.08 15.08 23.32
N GLY A 186 -11.73 13.91 23.31
CA GLY A 186 -12.87 13.64 22.43
C GLY A 186 -14.13 14.50 22.71
N ASN A 187 -14.12 15.24 23.83
CA ASN A 187 -15.25 16.11 24.25
C ASN A 187 -14.99 17.60 23.99
N ASP A 188 -13.88 17.94 23.35
CA ASP A 188 -13.59 19.33 22.99
C ASP A 188 -14.41 19.77 21.76
N THR A 189 -14.86 21.00 21.76
CA THR A 189 -15.50 21.64 20.62
C THR A 189 -14.45 22.48 19.88
N VAL A 190 -14.10 22.05 18.68
CA VAL A 190 -13.09 22.69 17.83
C VAL A 190 -13.76 23.67 16.86
N ALA A 191 -13.20 24.86 16.75
CA ALA A 191 -13.63 25.87 15.78
C ALA A 191 -12.56 26.03 14.69
N TYR A 192 -13.00 26.08 13.43
CA TYR A 192 -12.15 26.31 12.27
C TYR A 192 -12.94 26.96 11.13
N ASP A 193 -12.25 27.60 10.21
CA ASP A 193 -12.86 28.14 9.00
C ASP A 193 -12.95 27.02 7.95
N SER A 194 -14.18 26.67 7.57
CA SER A 194 -14.42 25.62 6.55
C SER A 194 -14.18 26.09 5.11
N ALA A 195 -13.87 27.39 4.92
CA ALA A 195 -13.61 27.97 3.61
C ALA A 195 -12.11 28.17 3.32
N ALA A 196 -11.23 27.66 4.20
CA ALA A 196 -9.78 27.80 4.08
C ALA A 196 -9.15 26.61 3.32
#